data_f751f71d65203aa9a362d4d371a65dbb
#
_entry.id   f751f71d65203aa9a362d4d371a65dbb
#
_cell.length_a   1.000
_cell.length_b   1.000
_cell.length_c   1.000
_cell.angle_alpha   90.00
_cell.angle_beta   90.00
_cell.angle_gamma   90.00
#
_symmetry.space_group_name_H-M   'P 1'
#
loop_
_entity.id
_entity.type
_entity.pdbx_description
1 polymer ?
#
loop_
_entity_poly.entity_id
_entity_poly.type
_entity_poly.pdbx_seq_one_letter_code
_entity_poly.pdbx_strand_id
1 'polypeptide(L)' 'MRTNEEKAAAGRLAMDAYSDEVGYDESRDETDSLTDLLADLIHAYGYRAMQHCHHIALEHYQFEIAEEMEE' A
#
# COMPACT_ATOMS: atom_id res chain seq x y z
N MET A 1 2.25 -19.81 0.98
CA MET A 1 1.54 -18.53 1.26
C MET A 1 2.52 -17.53 1.87
N ARG A 2 2.46 -16.27 1.46
CA ARG A 2 3.37 -15.25 2.01
C ARG A 2 3.01 -14.93 3.46
N THR A 3 4.04 -14.66 4.27
CA THR A 3 3.84 -14.16 5.63
C THR A 3 3.44 -12.68 5.60
N ASN A 4 2.95 -12.16 6.73
CA ASN A 4 2.64 -10.74 6.82
C ASN A 4 3.90 -9.86 6.67
N GLU A 5 5.06 -10.35 7.12
CA GLU A 5 6.33 -9.67 6.87
C GLU A 5 6.68 -9.60 5.40
N GLU A 6 6.45 -10.68 4.66
CA GLU A 6 6.68 -10.71 3.22
C GLU A 6 5.73 -9.77 2.48
N LYS A 7 4.48 -9.69 2.92
CA LYS A 7 3.50 -8.75 2.36
C LYS A 7 3.92 -7.30 2.60
N ALA A 8 4.39 -6.99 3.81
CA ALA A 8 4.88 -5.66 4.14
C ALA A 8 6.12 -5.30 3.29
N ALA A 9 7.03 -6.25 3.10
CA ALA A 9 8.21 -6.04 2.27
C ALA A 9 7.83 -5.75 0.82
N ALA A 10 6.84 -6.46 0.28
CA ALA A 10 6.33 -6.21 -1.06
C ALA A 10 5.74 -4.79 -1.19
N GLY A 11 5.00 -4.36 -0.18
CA GLY A 11 4.46 -3.00 -0.14
C GLY A 11 5.55 -1.94 -0.13
N ARG A 12 6.61 -2.15 0.67
CA ARG A 12 7.75 -1.22 0.71
C ARG A 12 8.47 -1.16 -0.63
N LEU A 13 8.63 -2.31 -1.29
CA LEU A 13 9.27 -2.37 -2.60
C LEU A 13 8.48 -1.56 -3.63
N ALA A 14 7.16 -1.67 -3.62
CA ALA A 14 6.30 -0.89 -4.51
C ALA A 14 6.43 0.61 -4.22
N MET A 15 6.49 0.99 -2.94
CA MET A 15 6.65 2.39 -2.54
C MET A 15 8.00 2.95 -2.98
N ASP A 16 9.06 2.16 -2.85
CA ASP A 16 10.40 2.55 -3.29
C ASP A 16 10.44 2.76 -4.81
N ALA A 17 9.81 1.87 -5.57
CA ALA A 17 9.72 2.00 -7.02
C ALA A 17 8.97 3.27 -7.42
N TYR A 18 7.87 3.57 -6.74
CA TYR A 18 7.12 4.79 -6.98
C TYR A 18 7.96 6.04 -6.67
N SER A 19 8.65 6.04 -5.53
CA SER A 19 9.49 7.16 -5.11
C SER A 19 10.61 7.43 -6.11
N ASP A 20 11.22 6.37 -6.65
CA ASP A 20 12.24 6.48 -7.68
C ASP A 20 11.67 7.06 -8.97
N GLU A 21 10.49 6.64 -9.36
CA GLU A 21 9.85 7.11 -10.60
C GLU A 21 9.51 8.59 -10.54
N VAL A 22 9.02 9.09 -9.40
CA VAL A 22 8.63 10.51 -9.26
C VAL A 22 9.78 11.39 -8.77
N GLY A 23 10.90 10.81 -8.35
CA GLY A 23 12.10 11.54 -7.96
C GLY A 23 12.07 12.07 -6.53
N TYR A 24 11.38 11.41 -5.62
CA TYR A 24 11.39 11.81 -4.21
C TYR A 24 12.74 11.47 -3.57
N ASP A 25 13.21 12.34 -2.68
CA ASP A 25 14.43 12.08 -1.93
C ASP A 25 14.11 11.43 -0.57
N GLU A 26 15.15 10.95 0.10
CA GLU A 26 15.03 10.22 1.37
C GLU A 26 14.53 11.07 2.53
N SER A 27 14.59 12.40 2.42
CA SER A 27 14.14 13.29 3.48
C SER A 27 12.62 13.49 3.48
N ARG A 28 11.94 13.02 2.43
CA ARG A 28 10.50 13.19 2.31
C ARG A 28 9.76 12.29 3.29
N ASP A 29 8.71 12.81 3.91
CA ASP A 29 7.86 12.06 4.84
C ASP A 29 7.17 10.89 4.10
N GLU A 30 7.25 9.69 4.68
CA GLU A 30 6.64 8.49 4.09
C GLU A 30 5.13 8.62 3.92
N THR A 31 4.46 9.27 4.87
CA THR A 31 3.00 9.46 4.80
C THR A 31 2.63 10.34 3.61
N ASP A 32 3.40 11.38 3.36
CA ASP A 32 3.18 12.26 2.21
C ASP A 32 3.38 11.51 0.90
N SER A 33 4.43 10.70 0.83
CA SER A 33 4.72 9.90 -0.36
C SER A 33 3.63 8.85 -0.61
N LEU A 34 3.16 8.21 0.44
CA LEU A 34 2.07 7.23 0.33
C LEU A 34 0.77 7.91 -0.13
N THR A 35 0.49 9.09 0.41
CA THR A 35 -0.69 9.87 0.01
C THR A 35 -0.63 10.20 -1.49
N ASP A 36 0.53 10.61 -1.98
CA ASP A 36 0.71 10.92 -3.39
C ASP A 36 0.54 9.68 -4.28
N LEU A 37 1.07 8.54 -3.83
CA LEU A 37 0.88 7.28 -4.55
C LEU A 37 -0.61 6.94 -4.66
N LEU A 38 -1.35 7.06 -3.57
CA LEU A 38 -2.78 6.78 -3.59
C LEU A 38 -3.53 7.73 -4.53
N ALA A 39 -3.19 9.02 -4.52
CA ALA A 39 -3.78 9.99 -5.41
C ALA A 39 -3.50 9.66 -6.88
N ASP A 40 -2.27 9.27 -7.18
CA ASP A 40 -1.87 8.90 -8.53
C ASP A 40 -2.58 7.63 -9.00
N LEU A 41 -2.78 6.68 -8.09
CA LEU A 41 -3.55 5.47 -8.39
C LEU A 41 -5.02 5.81 -8.69
N ILE A 42 -5.59 6.79 -8.00
CA ILE A 42 -6.95 7.26 -8.27
C ILE A 42 -7.02 7.85 -9.69
N HIS A 43 -6.01 8.65 -10.07
CA HIS A 43 -5.93 9.18 -11.44
C HIS A 43 -5.85 8.06 -12.47
N ALA A 44 -5.10 6.99 -12.16
CA ALA A 44 -4.89 5.88 -13.10
C ALA A 44 -6.12 4.99 -13.24
N TYR A 45 -6.82 4.70 -12.15
CA TYR A 45 -7.86 3.67 -12.11
C TYR A 45 -9.26 4.20 -11.77
N GLY A 46 -9.37 5.44 -11.34
CA GLY A 46 -10.64 6.06 -11.02
C GLY A 46 -11.03 5.91 -9.54
N TYR A 47 -11.81 6.87 -9.07
CA TYR A 47 -12.17 6.98 -7.66
C TYR A 47 -12.96 5.76 -7.16
N ARG A 48 -13.95 5.31 -7.96
CA ARG A 48 -14.81 4.20 -7.53
C ARG A 48 -14.06 2.88 -7.42
N ALA A 49 -13.19 2.61 -8.39
CA ALA A 49 -12.36 1.40 -8.36
C ALA A 49 -11.44 1.41 -7.15
N MET A 50 -10.79 2.52 -6.88
CA MET A 50 -9.87 2.63 -5.73
C MET A 50 -10.59 2.53 -4.40
N GLN A 51 -11.78 3.13 -4.27
CA GLN A 51 -12.58 3.03 -3.06
C GLN A 51 -12.96 1.57 -2.78
N HIS A 52 -13.41 0.86 -3.81
CA HIS A 52 -13.78 -0.55 -3.70
C HIS A 52 -12.57 -1.42 -3.33
N CYS A 53 -11.45 -1.25 -4.04
CA CYS A 53 -10.24 -2.02 -3.78
C CYS A 53 -9.68 -1.75 -2.37
N HIS A 54 -9.73 -0.51 -1.93
CA HIS A 54 -9.27 -0.15 -0.59
C HIS A 54 -10.10 -0.84 0.47
N HIS A 55 -11.43 -0.87 0.30
CA HIS A 55 -12.34 -1.54 1.23
C HIS A 55 -12.01 -3.04 1.34
N ILE A 56 -11.86 -3.71 0.19
CA ILE A 56 -11.53 -5.13 0.15
C ILE A 56 -10.14 -5.40 0.74
N ALA A 57 -9.17 -4.54 0.41
CA ALA A 57 -7.81 -4.67 0.94
C ALA A 57 -7.79 -4.55 2.47
N LEU A 58 -8.60 -3.65 3.02
CA LEU A 58 -8.71 -3.48 4.48
C LEU A 58 -9.31 -4.74 5.13
N GLU A 59 -10.30 -5.36 4.51
CA GLU A 59 -10.86 -6.61 4.99
C GLU A 59 -9.82 -7.74 4.98
N HIS A 60 -9.03 -7.85 3.91
CA HIS A 60 -7.94 -8.81 3.83
C HIS A 60 -6.93 -8.60 4.95
N TYR A 61 -6.54 -7.35 5.17
CA TYR A 61 -5.59 -7.01 6.24
C TYR A 61 -6.10 -7.41 7.61
N GLN A 62 -7.37 -7.10 7.91
CA GLN A 62 -7.97 -7.43 9.20
C GLN A 62 -8.03 -8.95 9.42
N PHE A 63 -8.36 -9.70 8.38
CA PHE A 63 -8.39 -11.16 8.43
C PHE A 63 -7.00 -11.74 8.66
N GLU A 64 -6.00 -11.22 7.95
CA GLU A 64 -4.62 -11.68 8.07
C GLU A 64 -4.04 -11.42 9.45
N ILE A 65 -4.35 -10.27 10.03
CA ILE A 65 -3.91 -9.95 11.40
C ILE A 65 -4.61 -10.86 12.41
N ALA A 66 -5.88 -11.14 12.24
CA ALA A 66 -6.61 -12.05 13.12
C ALA A 66 -6.03 -13.46 13.07
N GLU A 67 -5.67 -13.97 11.90
CA GLU A 67 -5.01 -15.28 11.75
C GLU A 67 -3.67 -15.31 12.48
N GLU A 68 -2.87 -14.26 12.36
CA GLU A 68 -1.58 -14.18 13.03
C GLU A 68 -1.74 -14.21 14.55
N MET A 69 -2.77 -13.56 15.07
CA MET A 69 -3.03 -13.50 16.52
C MET A 69 -3.56 -14.81 17.09
N GLU A 70 -4.13 -15.69 16.28
CA GLU A 70 -4.66 -16.97 16.71
C GLU A 70 -3.57 -18.03 16.93
N GLU A 71 -2.39 -17.81 16.42
CA GLU A 71 -1.25 -18.69 16.63
C GLU A 71 -0.62 -18.44 18.02
#